data_e160cdfb35ee31ee25f3299000e45110
#
_entry.id   e160cdfb35ee31ee25f3299000e45110
#
_cell.length_a   1.000
_cell.length_b   1.000
_cell.length_c   1.000
_cell.angle_alpha   90.00
_cell.angle_beta   90.00
_cell.angle_gamma   90.00
#
_symmetry.space_group_name_H-M   'P 1'
#
loop_
_entity.id
_entity.type
_entity.pdbx_description
1 polymer ?
#
loop_
_entity_poly.entity_id
_entity_poly.type
_entity_poly.pdbx_seq_one_letter_code
_entity_poly.pdbx_strand_id
1 'polypeptide(L)'
;MPLPKVVAPTFELNLISSQKAVKYRPFLVKEEKALLIAMENGSEKDITATIKNVLKGCMMSRVKIDDLPSFDLEYLFLNVRGKSVGETVDLIVTCEDDGETTVPLTISLSDIKLHIPQGHDDTIDIGGGISVSYT
;
A
#
# COMPACT_ATOMS: atom_id res chain seq x y z
N MET A 1 -7.75 -38.03 0.27
CA MET A 1 -6.67 -37.27 -0.37
C MET A 1 -6.65 -35.86 0.20
N PRO A 2 -5.54 -35.41 0.77
CA PRO A 2 -5.44 -34.00 1.11
C PRO A 2 -5.48 -33.15 -0.16
N LEU A 3 -6.23 -32.05 -0.12
CA LEU A 3 -6.26 -31.11 -1.24
C LEU A 3 -4.85 -30.54 -1.46
N PRO A 4 -4.40 -30.34 -2.71
CA PRO A 4 -3.12 -29.72 -2.96
C PRO A 4 -3.09 -28.33 -2.34
N LYS A 5 -2.07 -28.09 -1.53
CA LYS A 5 -1.85 -26.75 -0.97
C LYS A 5 -1.37 -25.86 -2.10
N VAL A 6 -2.09 -24.78 -2.35
CA VAL A 6 -1.63 -23.71 -3.25
C VAL A 6 -0.40 -23.08 -2.62
N VAL A 7 0.77 -23.35 -3.19
CA VAL A 7 2.02 -22.71 -2.76
C VAL A 7 2.13 -21.38 -3.50
N ALA A 8 1.79 -20.29 -2.84
CA ALA A 8 2.03 -18.95 -3.37
C ALA A 8 3.48 -18.54 -3.10
N PRO A 9 4.14 -17.84 -4.03
CA PRO A 9 5.46 -17.28 -3.77
C PRO A 9 5.39 -16.26 -2.62
N THR A 10 6.45 -16.16 -1.83
CA THR A 10 6.57 -15.19 -0.74
C THR A 10 7.65 -14.18 -1.05
N PHE A 11 7.40 -12.94 -0.70
CA PHE A 11 8.31 -11.82 -0.86
C PHE A 11 8.57 -11.16 0.48
N GLU A 12 9.63 -10.39 0.56
CA GLU A 12 10.02 -9.67 1.77
C GLU A 12 10.14 -8.18 1.48
N LEU A 13 9.70 -7.36 2.40
CA LEU A 13 9.69 -5.91 2.33
C LEU A 13 10.02 -5.32 3.70
N ASN A 14 10.80 -4.26 3.72
CA ASN A 14 11.03 -3.49 4.94
C ASN A 14 10.00 -2.37 5.07
N LEU A 15 9.29 -2.33 6.19
CA LEU A 15 8.40 -1.21 6.51
C LEU A 15 9.20 0.08 6.67
N ILE A 16 8.64 1.19 6.21
CA ILE A 16 9.33 2.48 6.22
C ILE A 16 9.46 3.02 7.65
N SER A 17 8.38 2.94 8.45
CA SER A 17 8.34 3.50 9.81
C SER A 17 9.25 2.76 10.79
N SER A 18 9.23 1.44 10.77
CA SER A 18 9.91 0.60 11.77
C SER A 18 11.15 -0.12 11.24
N GLN A 19 11.42 -0.05 9.93
CA GLN A 19 12.49 -0.79 9.26
C GLN A 19 12.41 -2.32 9.48
N LYS A 20 11.28 -2.84 9.92
CA LYS A 20 11.06 -4.26 10.13
C LYS A 20 10.81 -4.96 8.80
N ALA A 21 11.50 -6.07 8.59
CA ALA A 21 11.23 -6.95 7.47
C ALA A 21 9.91 -7.71 7.69
N VAL A 22 9.03 -7.63 6.71
CA VAL A 22 7.76 -8.36 6.69
C VAL A 22 7.70 -9.25 5.47
N LYS A 23 7.15 -10.44 5.65
CA LYS A 23 6.94 -11.39 4.54
C LYS A 23 5.48 -11.35 4.13
N TYR A 24 5.26 -11.35 2.85
CA TYR A 24 3.92 -11.31 2.26
C TYR A 24 3.83 -12.22 1.03
N ARG A 25 2.61 -12.53 0.64
CA ARG A 25 2.28 -13.22 -0.60
C ARG A 25 1.44 -12.32 -1.51
N PRO A 26 1.43 -12.56 -2.81
CA PRO A 26 0.52 -11.87 -3.72
C PRO A 26 -0.95 -12.15 -3.40
N PHE A 27 -1.84 -11.36 -3.98
CA PHE A 27 -3.28 -11.59 -3.89
C PHE A 27 -3.66 -12.96 -4.44
N LEU A 28 -4.62 -13.60 -3.81
CA LEU A 28 -5.38 -14.67 -4.41
C LEU A 28 -6.62 -14.09 -5.09
N VAL A 29 -7.29 -14.88 -5.90
CA VAL A 29 -8.51 -14.45 -6.62
C VAL A 29 -9.57 -13.90 -5.66
N LYS A 30 -9.69 -14.48 -4.47
CA LYS A 30 -10.64 -14.03 -3.45
C LYS A 30 -10.37 -12.60 -2.95
N GLU A 31 -9.09 -12.24 -2.78
CA GLU A 31 -8.70 -10.89 -2.36
C GLU A 31 -8.94 -9.88 -3.48
N GLU A 32 -8.56 -10.21 -4.70
CA GLU A 32 -8.80 -9.37 -5.87
C GLU A 32 -10.30 -9.12 -6.08
N LYS A 33 -11.11 -10.16 -5.98
CA LYS A 33 -12.57 -10.05 -6.07
C LYS A 33 -13.15 -9.15 -4.98
N ALA A 34 -12.68 -9.27 -3.75
CA ALA A 34 -13.11 -8.42 -2.64
C ALA A 34 -12.80 -6.94 -2.89
N LEU A 35 -11.60 -6.64 -3.42
CA LEU A 35 -11.20 -5.29 -3.79
C LEU A 35 -12.08 -4.71 -4.90
N LEU A 36 -12.36 -5.48 -5.95
CA LEU A 36 -13.22 -5.04 -7.05
C LEU A 36 -14.65 -4.73 -6.57
N ILE A 37 -15.21 -5.57 -5.72
CA ILE A 37 -16.54 -5.33 -5.12
C ILE A 37 -16.54 -4.07 -4.26
N ALA A 38 -15.51 -3.85 -3.46
CA ALA A 38 -15.40 -2.65 -2.63
C ALA A 38 -15.28 -1.38 -3.46
N MET A 39 -14.57 -1.42 -4.58
CA MET A 39 -14.44 -0.29 -5.50
C MET A 39 -15.75 0.04 -6.21
N GLU A 40 -16.56 -0.96 -6.52
CA GLU A 40 -17.85 -0.77 -7.20
C GLU A 40 -18.91 -0.14 -6.29
N ASN A 41 -19.00 -0.56 -5.03
CA ASN A 41 -20.11 -0.25 -4.15
C ASN A 41 -19.72 0.54 -2.90
N GLY A 42 -18.43 0.71 -2.66
CA GLY A 42 -17.91 1.17 -1.39
C GLY A 42 -17.71 2.68 -1.26
N SER A 43 -17.92 3.17 -0.06
CA SER A 43 -17.39 4.45 0.38
C SER A 43 -15.87 4.34 0.59
N GLU A 44 -15.17 5.45 0.72
CA GLU A 44 -13.73 5.46 1.03
C GLU A 44 -13.38 4.65 2.29
N LYS A 45 -14.27 4.65 3.28
CA LYS A 45 -14.11 3.86 4.50
C LYS A 45 -14.19 2.35 4.23
N ASP A 46 -15.12 1.94 3.37
CA ASP A 46 -15.28 0.53 3.02
C ASP A 46 -14.09 0.03 2.19
N ILE A 47 -13.60 0.86 1.27
CA ILE A 47 -12.40 0.57 0.48
C ILE A 47 -11.19 0.41 1.40
N THR A 48 -10.97 1.34 2.32
CA THR A 48 -9.87 1.28 3.29
C THR A 48 -9.96 0.04 4.18
N ALA A 49 -11.13 -0.28 4.69
CA ALA A 49 -11.35 -1.47 5.50
C ALA A 49 -11.08 -2.75 4.71
N THR A 50 -11.50 -2.80 3.45
CA THR A 50 -11.23 -3.94 2.57
C THR A 50 -9.74 -4.09 2.27
N ILE A 51 -9.03 -2.99 2.01
CA ILE A 51 -7.57 -3.01 1.81
C ILE A 51 -6.87 -3.57 3.05
N LYS A 52 -7.24 -3.13 4.24
CA LYS A 52 -6.67 -3.65 5.49
C LYS A 52 -6.93 -5.15 5.66
N ASN A 53 -8.14 -5.61 5.38
CA ASN A 53 -8.49 -7.02 5.47
C ASN A 53 -7.72 -7.89 4.45
N VAL A 54 -7.59 -7.39 3.24
CA VAL A 54 -6.80 -8.06 2.18
C VAL A 54 -5.33 -8.15 2.58
N LEU A 55 -4.75 -7.07 3.08
CA LEU A 55 -3.37 -7.07 3.56
C LEU A 55 -3.16 -8.03 4.74
N LYS A 56 -4.09 -8.08 5.68
CA LYS A 56 -4.05 -9.07 6.78
C LYS A 56 -3.98 -10.51 6.25
N GLY A 57 -4.75 -10.81 5.20
CA GLY A 57 -4.74 -12.13 4.55
C GLY A 57 -3.47 -12.42 3.76
N CYS A 58 -2.78 -11.40 3.26
CA CYS A 58 -1.54 -11.53 2.48
C CYS A 58 -0.28 -11.59 3.34
N MET A 59 -0.33 -11.11 4.58
CA MET A 59 0.83 -11.12 5.47
C MET A 59 1.16 -12.53 5.96
N MET A 60 2.43 -12.90 5.83
CA MET A 60 3.00 -14.13 6.36
C MET A 60 3.72 -13.90 7.70
N SER A 61 4.01 -12.65 8.03
CA SER A 61 4.61 -12.23 9.30
C SER A 61 3.54 -11.69 10.25
N ARG A 62 3.82 -11.69 11.53
CA ARG A 62 2.95 -11.07 12.54
C ARG A 62 3.10 -9.55 12.47
N VAL A 63 2.19 -8.92 11.77
CA VAL A 63 2.10 -7.46 11.65
C VAL A 63 0.69 -7.01 12.01
N LYS A 64 0.61 -6.00 12.88
CA LYS A 64 -0.67 -5.37 13.21
C LYS A 64 -0.98 -4.30 12.16
N ILE A 65 -1.73 -4.68 11.14
CA ILE A 65 -2.08 -3.78 10.02
C ILE A 65 -2.84 -2.54 10.50
N ASP A 66 -3.67 -2.68 11.52
CA ASP A 66 -4.47 -1.56 12.03
C ASP A 66 -3.64 -0.49 12.74
N ASP A 67 -2.48 -0.84 13.26
CA ASP A 67 -1.57 0.06 13.97
C ASP A 67 -0.53 0.72 13.05
N LEU A 68 -0.52 0.38 11.76
CA LEU A 68 0.41 0.95 10.81
C LEU A 68 0.02 2.37 10.40
N PRO A 69 1.00 3.27 10.23
CA PRO A 69 0.76 4.55 9.58
C PRO A 69 0.21 4.39 8.16
N SER A 70 -0.54 5.37 7.67
CA SER A 70 -1.16 5.32 6.34
C SER A 70 -0.13 5.12 5.23
N PHE A 71 1.02 5.77 5.29
CA PHE A 71 2.08 5.63 4.29
C PHE A 71 2.68 4.22 4.25
N ASP A 72 2.83 3.55 5.39
CA ASP A 72 3.27 2.15 5.43
C ASP A 72 2.21 1.22 4.82
N LEU A 73 0.95 1.48 5.11
CA LEU A 73 -0.18 0.72 4.57
C LEU A 73 -0.24 0.85 3.03
N GLU A 74 -0.11 2.05 2.52
CA GLU A 74 -0.09 2.33 1.08
C GLU A 74 1.12 1.70 0.40
N TYR A 75 2.29 1.84 0.99
CA TYR A 75 3.53 1.24 0.48
C TYR A 75 3.46 -0.29 0.42
N LEU A 76 2.94 -0.89 1.48
CA LEU A 76 2.71 -2.33 1.55
C LEU A 76 1.72 -2.78 0.48
N PHE A 77 0.61 -2.07 0.32
CA PHE A 77 -0.40 -2.36 -0.69
C PHE A 77 0.16 -2.27 -2.12
N LEU A 78 0.93 -1.23 -2.43
CA LEU A 78 1.59 -1.07 -3.73
C LEU A 78 2.49 -2.25 -4.06
N ASN A 79 3.29 -2.70 -3.10
CA ASN A 79 4.20 -3.83 -3.31
C ASN A 79 3.45 -5.15 -3.49
N VAL A 80 2.44 -5.41 -2.67
CA VAL A 80 1.59 -6.61 -2.81
C VAL A 80 0.87 -6.60 -4.16
N ARG A 81 0.31 -5.46 -4.57
CA ARG A 81 -0.33 -5.30 -5.87
C ARG A 81 0.65 -5.50 -7.03
N GLY A 82 1.84 -4.92 -6.94
CA GLY A 82 2.87 -5.05 -7.96
C GLY A 82 3.25 -6.51 -8.22
N LYS A 83 3.34 -7.32 -7.17
CA LYS A 83 3.64 -8.75 -7.29
C LYS A 83 2.44 -9.61 -7.72
N SER A 84 1.23 -9.06 -7.63
CA SER A 84 -0.01 -9.79 -7.96
C SER A 84 -0.48 -9.55 -9.39
N VAL A 85 -0.50 -8.30 -9.82
CA VAL A 85 -1.11 -7.86 -11.10
C VAL A 85 -0.05 -7.43 -12.11
N GLY A 86 1.09 -6.93 -11.64
CA GLY A 86 2.18 -6.44 -12.47
C GLY A 86 2.83 -5.20 -11.87
N GLU A 87 4.07 -4.98 -12.24
CA GLU A 87 4.91 -3.91 -11.68
C GLU A 87 4.73 -2.57 -12.39
N THR A 88 3.88 -2.51 -13.41
CA THR A 88 3.57 -1.30 -14.17
C THR A 88 2.10 -0.94 -14.08
N VAL A 89 1.81 0.34 -14.13
CA VAL A 89 0.45 0.88 -14.19
C VAL A 89 0.37 1.86 -15.35
N ASP A 90 -0.62 1.64 -16.20
CA ASP A 90 -0.95 2.54 -17.31
C ASP A 90 -2.00 3.54 -16.85
N LEU A 91 -1.69 4.81 -16.97
CA LEU A 91 -2.54 5.93 -16.60
C LEU A 91 -2.82 6.82 -17.82
N ILE A 92 -3.95 7.46 -17.79
CA ILE A 92 -4.27 8.55 -18.72
C ILE A 92 -4.28 9.83 -17.89
N VAL A 93 -3.36 10.73 -18.20
CA VAL A 93 -3.22 12.01 -17.50
C VAL A 93 -3.79 13.11 -18.38
N THR A 94 -4.65 13.93 -17.81
CA THR A 94 -5.18 15.13 -18.47
C THR A 94 -4.23 16.30 -18.22
N CYS A 95 -3.88 17.02 -19.28
CA CYS A 95 -3.06 18.23 -19.18
C CYS A 95 -3.80 19.31 -18.41
N GLU A 96 -3.10 19.97 -17.49
CA GLU A 96 -3.68 21.05 -16.68
C GLU A 96 -3.92 22.34 -17.48
N ASP A 97 -3.18 22.54 -18.58
CA ASP A 97 -3.22 23.76 -19.40
C ASP A 97 -4.56 23.96 -20.11
N ASP A 98 -5.10 22.89 -20.68
CA ASP A 98 -6.35 22.94 -21.47
C ASP A 98 -7.49 22.13 -20.87
N GLY A 99 -7.20 21.23 -19.94
CA GLY A 99 -8.17 20.34 -19.31
C GLY A 99 -8.81 19.31 -20.26
N GLU A 100 -8.37 19.23 -21.50
CA GLU A 100 -8.95 18.36 -22.54
C GLU A 100 -7.94 17.36 -23.10
N THR A 101 -6.69 17.77 -23.29
CA THR A 101 -5.64 16.90 -23.85
C THR A 101 -5.25 15.80 -22.87
N THR A 102 -5.33 14.55 -23.32
CA THR A 102 -4.95 13.39 -22.52
C THR A 102 -3.68 12.75 -23.06
N VAL A 103 -2.80 12.35 -22.17
CA VAL A 103 -1.53 11.68 -22.48
C VAL A 103 -1.48 10.33 -21.76
N PRO A 104 -1.22 9.22 -22.47
CA PRO A 104 -0.98 7.96 -21.83
C PRO A 104 0.38 7.97 -21.13
N LEU A 105 0.42 7.48 -19.91
CA LEU A 105 1.63 7.38 -19.08
C LEU A 105 1.72 6.00 -18.46
N THR A 106 2.86 5.35 -18.62
CA THR A 106 3.16 4.09 -17.93
C THR A 106 4.13 4.36 -16.80
N ILE A 107 3.74 4.01 -15.58
CA ILE A 107 4.56 4.17 -14.37
C ILE A 107 4.98 2.80 -13.88
N SER A 108 6.28 2.65 -13.58
CA SER A 108 6.77 1.49 -12.86
C SER A 108 6.57 1.69 -11.34
N LEU A 109 5.97 0.71 -10.67
CA LEU A 109 5.76 0.78 -9.22
C LEU A 109 7.08 0.76 -8.44
N SER A 110 8.14 0.22 -9.03
CA SER A 110 9.48 0.25 -8.44
C SER A 110 10.09 1.66 -8.36
N ASP A 111 9.61 2.58 -9.19
CA ASP A 111 10.08 3.97 -9.22
C ASP A 111 9.39 4.84 -8.17
N ILE A 112 8.31 4.34 -7.57
CA ILE A 112 7.60 5.01 -6.49
C ILE A 112 8.40 4.83 -5.21
N LYS A 113 9.01 5.91 -4.74
CA LYS A 113 9.80 5.95 -3.50
C LYS A 113 9.28 7.01 -2.57
N LEU A 114 9.36 6.71 -1.29
CA LEU A 114 9.08 7.72 -0.27
C LEU A 114 10.23 8.71 -0.20
N HIS A 115 9.92 9.99 -0.35
CA HIS A 115 10.87 11.07 -0.13
C HIS A 115 10.75 11.55 1.33
N ILE A 116 11.82 11.36 2.08
CA ILE A 116 11.92 11.86 3.45
C ILE A 116 12.87 13.06 3.43
N PRO A 117 12.38 14.29 3.70
CA PRO A 117 13.23 15.47 3.76
C PRO A 117 14.31 15.34 4.85
N GLN A 118 15.47 15.93 4.62
CA GLN A 118 16.51 16.01 5.65
C GLN A 118 16.00 16.75 6.88
N GLY A 119 16.25 16.19 8.07
CA GLY A 119 15.79 16.76 9.34
C GLY A 119 14.32 16.52 9.64
N HIS A 120 13.65 15.66 8.85
CA HIS A 120 12.30 15.23 9.17
C HIS A 120 12.33 14.35 10.43
N ASP A 121 11.56 14.74 11.43
CA ASP A 121 11.28 13.94 12.62
C ASP A 121 9.77 13.91 12.90
N ASP A 122 9.37 13.09 13.82
CA ASP A 122 7.98 12.95 14.25
C ASP A 122 7.60 13.86 15.42
N THR A 123 8.46 14.82 15.74
CA THR A 123 8.31 15.67 16.90
C THR A 123 8.10 17.13 16.48
N ILE A 124 7.08 17.75 17.02
CA ILE A 124 6.78 19.17 16.81
C ILE A 124 6.95 19.88 18.15
N ASP A 125 7.81 20.90 18.21
CA ASP A 125 7.91 21.80 19.34
C ASP A 125 6.83 22.88 19.22
N ILE A 126 5.90 22.88 20.17
CA ILE A 126 4.80 23.86 20.22
C ILE A 126 5.12 25.06 21.12
N GLY A 127 6.36 25.19 21.60
CA GLY A 127 6.81 26.27 22.49
C GLY A 127 6.64 25.93 23.98
N GLY A 128 7.28 26.69 24.83
CA GLY A 128 7.22 26.51 26.29
C GLY A 128 7.89 25.23 26.79
N GLY A 129 8.77 24.63 26.00
CA GLY A 129 9.43 23.37 26.34
C GLY A 129 8.54 22.11 26.17
N ILE A 130 7.42 22.24 25.46
CA ILE A 130 6.49 21.16 25.18
C ILE A 130 6.68 20.68 23.75
N SER A 131 6.94 19.39 23.56
CA SER A 131 7.03 18.72 22.26
C SER A 131 5.94 17.67 22.14
N VAL A 132 5.36 17.56 20.95
CA VAL A 132 4.32 16.58 20.62
C VAL A 132 4.86 15.67 19.51
N SER A 133 4.78 14.36 19.69
CA SER A 133 5.09 13.39 18.65
C SER A 133 3.83 12.96 17.93
N TYR A 134 3.95 12.66 16.64
CA TYR A 134 2.87 12.18 15.80
C TYR A 134 3.31 10.99 14.93
N THR A 135 2.38 10.19 14.52
CA THR A 135 2.58 9.05 13.60
C THR A 135 1.63 9.11 12.42
#